data_08b0d3b4068f5788fe3e841f5a9a1614
#
_entry.id   08b0d3b4068f5788fe3e841f5a9a1614
#
_cell.length_a   1.000
_cell.length_b   1.000
_cell.length_c   1.000
_cell.angle_alpha   90.00
_cell.angle_beta   90.00
_cell.angle_gamma   90.00
#
_symmetry.space_group_name_H-M   'P 1'
#
loop_
_entity.id
_entity.type
_entity.pdbx_description
1 polymer ?
#
loop_
_entity_poly.entity_id
_entity_poly.type
_entity_poly.pdbx_seq_one_letter_code
_entity_poly.pdbx_strand_id
1 'polypeptide(L)'
;MPHPQQKLLEVMVKEAFDCFKRGDYEDGKALLYSFFDNFDRSVLLETAKDKKFIYELIKAKNSDDEVNSLSALFMLDYLKNYGVEL
;
A
#
# COMPACT_ATOMS: atom_id res chain seq x y z
N MET A 1 -18.43 -9.65 2.75
CA MET A 1 -17.26 -10.48 2.46
C MET A 1 -16.19 -9.65 1.80
N PRO A 2 -14.92 -9.82 2.18
CA PRO A 2 -13.86 -9.10 1.49
C PRO A 2 -13.74 -9.58 0.04
N HIS A 3 -13.46 -8.66 -0.85
CA HIS A 3 -13.24 -8.97 -2.25
C HIS A 3 -11.97 -9.83 -2.37
N PRO A 4 -11.95 -10.88 -3.24
CA PRO A 4 -10.76 -11.73 -3.38
C PRO A 4 -9.50 -10.95 -3.71
N GLN A 5 -9.59 -9.88 -4.47
CA GLN A 5 -8.44 -9.04 -4.80
C GLN A 5 -7.92 -8.26 -3.60
N GLN A 6 -8.77 -7.93 -2.62
CA GLN A 6 -8.32 -7.27 -1.40
C GLN A 6 -7.38 -8.16 -0.59
N LYS A 7 -7.71 -9.45 -0.50
CA LYS A 7 -6.86 -10.41 0.19
C LYS A 7 -5.52 -10.57 -0.52
N LEU A 8 -5.55 -10.63 -1.84
CA LEU A 8 -4.32 -10.68 -2.64
C LEU A 8 -3.48 -9.43 -2.42
N LEU A 9 -4.12 -8.26 -2.38
CA LEU A 9 -3.44 -6.99 -2.11
C LEU A 9 -2.70 -7.03 -0.76
N GLU A 10 -3.34 -7.55 0.27
CA GLU A 10 -2.72 -7.67 1.60
C GLU A 10 -1.46 -8.52 1.57
N VAL A 11 -1.51 -9.67 0.87
CA VAL A 11 -0.36 -10.57 0.75
C VAL A 11 0.78 -9.87 -0.01
N MET A 12 0.46 -9.17 -1.07
CA MET A 12 1.45 -8.52 -1.92
C MET A 12 2.11 -7.33 -1.22
N VAL A 13 1.33 -6.59 -0.44
CA VAL A 13 1.87 -5.51 0.40
C VAL A 13 2.86 -6.08 1.42
N LYS A 14 2.55 -7.22 1.98
CA LYS A 14 3.44 -7.90 2.93
C LYS A 14 4.77 -8.29 2.28
N GLU A 15 4.73 -8.79 1.04
CA GLU A 15 5.95 -9.13 0.30
C GLU A 15 6.82 -7.90 0.05
N ALA A 16 6.20 -6.77 -0.30
CA ALA A 16 6.92 -5.52 -0.46
C ALA A 16 7.55 -5.07 0.86
N PHE A 17 6.84 -5.23 1.99
CA PHE A 17 7.38 -4.93 3.30
C PHE A 17 8.61 -5.79 3.61
N ASP A 18 8.57 -7.06 3.25
CA ASP A 18 9.71 -7.96 3.44
C ASP A 18 10.93 -7.49 2.63
N CYS A 19 10.72 -6.98 1.41
CA CYS A 19 11.78 -6.38 0.62
C CYS A 19 12.39 -5.18 1.35
N PHE A 20 11.56 -4.30 1.89
CA PHE A 20 12.04 -3.12 2.62
C PHE A 20 12.84 -3.53 3.86
N LYS A 21 12.41 -4.58 4.55
CA LYS A 21 13.13 -5.09 5.73
C LYS A 21 14.52 -5.60 5.39
N ARG A 22 14.70 -6.14 4.18
CA ARG A 22 16.01 -6.61 3.71
C ARG A 22 16.88 -5.48 3.17
N GLY A 23 16.35 -4.27 3.08
CA GLY A 23 17.05 -3.14 2.47
C GLY A 23 16.90 -3.05 0.96
N ASP A 24 16.07 -3.89 0.35
CA ASP A 24 15.80 -3.89 -1.09
C ASP A 24 14.68 -2.89 -1.42
N TYR A 25 14.94 -1.60 -1.19
CA TYR A 25 13.93 -0.55 -1.32
C TYR A 25 13.42 -0.41 -2.75
N GLU A 26 14.31 -0.50 -3.73
CA GLU A 26 13.91 -0.39 -5.14
C GLU A 26 13.01 -1.54 -5.55
N ASP A 27 13.35 -2.76 -5.13
CA ASP A 27 12.54 -3.93 -5.42
C ASP A 27 11.18 -3.86 -4.73
N GLY A 28 11.16 -3.43 -3.47
CA GLY A 28 9.91 -3.28 -2.73
C GLY A 28 8.98 -2.24 -3.35
N LYS A 29 9.54 -1.11 -3.76
CA LYS A 29 8.79 -0.05 -4.43
C LYS A 29 8.24 -0.52 -5.78
N ALA A 30 9.09 -1.18 -6.59
CA ALA A 30 8.68 -1.72 -7.88
C ALA A 30 7.57 -2.75 -7.72
N LEU A 31 7.68 -3.59 -6.70
CA LEU A 31 6.68 -4.60 -6.36
C LEU A 31 5.34 -3.95 -6.02
N LEU A 32 5.33 -2.94 -5.16
CA LEU A 32 4.10 -2.22 -4.79
C LEU A 32 3.43 -1.60 -6.02
N TYR A 33 4.21 -0.90 -6.84
CA TYR A 33 3.65 -0.22 -8.00
C TYR A 33 3.15 -1.22 -9.04
N SER A 34 3.87 -2.31 -9.27
CA SER A 34 3.44 -3.37 -10.17
C SER A 34 2.14 -4.00 -9.72
N PHE A 35 2.01 -4.24 -8.42
CA PHE A 35 0.79 -4.82 -7.87
C PHE A 35 -0.40 -3.88 -8.06
N PHE A 36 -0.24 -2.62 -7.70
CA PHE A 36 -1.32 -1.64 -7.86
C PHE A 36 -1.71 -1.47 -9.32
N ASP A 37 -0.75 -1.50 -10.24
CA ASP A 37 -1.03 -1.37 -11.67
C ASP A 37 -1.80 -2.56 -12.23
N ASN A 38 -1.65 -3.74 -11.62
CA ASN A 38 -2.34 -4.95 -12.04
C ASN A 38 -3.69 -5.14 -11.36
N PHE A 39 -4.01 -4.30 -10.38
CA PHE A 39 -5.30 -4.38 -9.70
C PHE A 39 -6.36 -3.61 -10.46
N ASP A 40 -7.60 -4.10 -10.34
CA ASP A 40 -8.75 -3.34 -10.81
C ASP A 40 -8.82 -2.03 -10.02
N ARG A 41 -8.83 -0.91 -10.75
CA ARG A 41 -8.89 0.41 -10.14
C ARG A 41 -10.10 0.56 -9.22
N SER A 42 -11.24 -0.04 -9.59
CA SER A 42 -12.44 0.06 -8.76
C SER A 42 -12.22 -0.55 -7.38
N VAL A 43 -11.47 -1.65 -7.30
CA VAL A 43 -11.16 -2.30 -6.01
C VAL A 43 -10.25 -1.42 -5.17
N LEU A 44 -9.24 -0.81 -5.79
CA LEU A 44 -8.35 0.12 -5.09
C LEU A 44 -9.12 1.32 -4.54
N LEU A 45 -10.01 1.90 -5.35
CA LEU A 45 -10.80 3.05 -4.94
C LEU A 45 -11.77 2.69 -3.82
N GLU A 46 -12.38 1.50 -3.87
CA GLU A 46 -13.25 1.03 -2.81
C GLU A 46 -12.48 0.85 -1.50
N THR A 47 -11.29 0.25 -1.56
CA THR A 47 -10.45 0.08 -0.38
C THR A 47 -10.05 1.45 0.19
N ALA A 48 -9.74 2.40 -0.67
CA ALA A 48 -9.33 3.74 -0.24
C ALA A 48 -10.48 4.56 0.36
N LYS A 49 -11.73 4.18 0.13
CA LYS A 49 -12.89 4.81 0.77
C LYS A 49 -12.98 4.43 2.25
N ASP A 50 -12.36 3.34 2.66
CA ASP A 50 -12.33 2.93 4.05
C ASP A 50 -11.41 3.87 4.82
N LYS A 51 -12.02 4.75 5.61
CA LYS A 51 -11.28 5.73 6.40
C LYS A 51 -10.36 5.06 7.41
N LYS A 52 -10.72 3.90 7.89
CA LYS A 52 -9.88 3.14 8.82
C LYS A 52 -8.60 2.70 8.14
N PHE A 53 -8.69 2.21 6.90
CA PHE A 53 -7.54 1.80 6.13
C PHE A 53 -6.57 2.98 5.91
N ILE A 54 -7.10 4.13 5.49
CA ILE A 54 -6.30 5.34 5.28
C ILE A 54 -5.69 5.81 6.60
N TYR A 55 -6.47 5.78 7.69
CA TYR A 55 -5.97 6.16 9.01
C TYR A 55 -4.78 5.29 9.43
N GLU A 56 -4.88 3.98 9.23
CA GLU A 56 -3.80 3.05 9.55
C GLU A 56 -2.55 3.32 8.71
N LEU A 57 -2.71 3.67 7.43
CA LEU A 57 -1.58 4.06 6.57
C LEU A 57 -0.91 5.33 7.07
N ILE A 58 -1.69 6.34 7.45
CA ILE A 58 -1.14 7.59 7.97
C ILE A 58 -0.41 7.35 9.29
N LYS A 59 -0.99 6.51 10.13
CA LYS A 59 -0.38 6.13 11.40
C LYS A 59 0.94 5.41 11.18
N ALA A 60 0.99 4.49 10.22
CA ALA A 60 2.21 3.75 9.88
C ALA A 60 3.27 4.69 9.30
N LYS A 61 2.87 5.66 8.47
CA LYS A 61 3.77 6.66 7.91
C LYS A 61 4.47 7.47 9.01
N ASN A 62 3.76 7.76 10.09
CA ASN A 62 4.28 8.55 11.22
C ASN A 62 4.93 7.68 12.29
N SER A 63 5.06 6.38 12.04
CA SER A 63 5.69 5.44 12.96
C SER A 63 7.20 5.65 13.02
N ASP A 64 7.80 5.27 14.13
CA ASP A 64 9.26 5.27 14.30
C ASP A 64 9.93 4.15 13.49
N ASP A 65 9.17 3.16 13.04
CA ASP A 65 9.66 2.08 12.20
C ASP A 65 9.84 2.60 10.77
N GLU A 66 11.09 2.76 10.35
CA GLU A 66 11.44 3.30 9.04
C GLU A 66 10.83 2.49 7.89
N VAL A 67 10.83 1.16 8.01
CA VAL A 67 10.28 0.27 6.96
C VAL A 67 8.78 0.50 6.82
N ASN A 68 8.05 0.50 7.94
CA ASN A 68 6.61 0.74 7.91
C ASN A 68 6.29 2.14 7.41
N SER A 69 7.08 3.12 7.83
CA SER A 69 6.89 4.51 7.41
C SER A 69 7.06 4.67 5.91
N LEU A 70 8.13 4.12 5.33
CA LEU A 70 8.39 4.18 3.89
C LEU A 70 7.33 3.44 3.09
N SER A 71 6.94 2.25 3.56
CA SER A 71 5.91 1.45 2.89
C SER A 71 4.59 2.20 2.82
N ALA A 72 4.17 2.77 3.94
CA ALA A 72 2.94 3.54 4.01
C ALA A 72 3.01 4.80 3.14
N LEU A 73 4.16 5.47 3.13
CA LEU A 73 4.37 6.65 2.30
C LEU A 73 4.19 6.33 0.81
N PHE A 74 4.80 5.24 0.34
CA PHE A 74 4.67 4.83 -1.06
C PHE A 74 3.24 4.45 -1.40
N MET A 75 2.54 3.75 -0.52
CA MET A 75 1.14 3.39 -0.75
C MET A 75 0.23 4.62 -0.82
N LEU A 76 0.42 5.56 0.09
CA LEU A 76 -0.34 6.81 0.10
C LEU A 76 -0.06 7.63 -1.15
N ASP A 77 1.19 7.70 -1.57
CA ASP A 77 1.58 8.43 -2.77
C ASP A 77 0.94 7.82 -4.01
N TYR A 78 0.94 6.50 -4.11
CA TYR A 78 0.29 5.81 -5.22
C TYR A 78 -1.20 6.11 -5.27
N LEU A 79 -1.89 6.01 -4.13
CA LEU A 79 -3.33 6.29 -4.06
C LEU A 79 -3.63 7.74 -4.45
N LYS A 80 -2.80 8.67 -4.01
CA LYS A 80 -2.95 10.08 -4.36
C LYS A 80 -2.81 10.30 -5.87
N ASN A 81 -1.89 9.59 -6.52
CA ASN A 81 -1.70 9.68 -7.96
C ASN A 81 -2.92 9.18 -8.75
N TYR A 82 -3.74 8.34 -8.16
CA TYR A 82 -5.00 7.87 -8.76
C TYR A 82 -6.21 8.71 -8.36
N GLY A 83 -5.99 9.88 -7.76
CA GLY A 83 -7.05 10.82 -7.47
C GLY A 83 -7.75 10.60 -6.13
N VAL A 84 -7.21 9.77 -5.27
CA VAL A 84 -7.75 9.59 -3.93
C VAL A 84 -7.39 10.81 -3.08
N GLU A 85 -8.39 11.42 -2.47
CA GLU A 85 -8.16 12.53 -1.52
C GLU A 85 -7.70 11.98 -0.18
N LEU A 86 -6.55 12.42 0.24
CA LEU A 86 -5.95 11.95 1.51
C LEU A 86 -5.82 13.08 2.51
#